data_444d599d4469cd43ac75fd27e0f304a5
#
_entry.id   444d599d4469cd43ac75fd27e0f304a5
#
_cell.length_a   1.000
_cell.length_b   1.000
_cell.length_c   1.000
_cell.angle_alpha   90.00
_cell.angle_beta   90.00
_cell.angle_gamma   90.00
#
_symmetry.space_group_name_H-M   'P 1'
#
loop_
_entity.id
_entity.type
_entity.pdbx_description
1 polymer ?
#
loop_
_entity_poly.entity_id
_entity_poly.type
_entity_poly.pdbx_seq_one_letter_code
_entity_poly.pdbx_strand_id
1 'polypeptide(L)'
;MRPSHRVLTVTCALLLATAWLSSTAGASEPLSDFNATFQSLAVNSKGEALVTYQRADGKVRHLLAWGAVNANAPTDQAVPQVHFKYDYSGGWGKYHKSSYWSSFANKCAPYDGPALPYVVAGCKAPDGSYWAIQSWQRALPLLGFDPWKPQQTAFELHLSHWSGELPKLEVYGHWTYGGAWQGLFGRLTYGGSPVHGFGATGDGNPLDRYGRNVYIDTFNSVYGAGWKRESGILVHKPTGTFCHSFVPQKPFPGYPSQETRPAAPGERYRVTVMGPGVTPVIQWEGAGLTAADRQAAASVTAIWDQVMTGDGKCAPER
;
A
#
# COMPACT_ATOMS: atom_id res chain seq x y z
N MET A 1 -51.89 37.13 46.66
CA MET A 1 -50.98 37.18 45.52
C MET A 1 -49.88 36.15 45.69
N ARG A 2 -49.90 35.05 44.95
CA ARG A 2 -48.83 34.02 45.01
C ARG A 2 -48.06 34.06 43.67
N PRO A 3 -46.73 34.09 43.66
CA PRO A 3 -45.95 33.96 42.44
C PRO A 3 -45.73 32.46 42.11
N SER A 4 -46.05 32.07 40.90
CA SER A 4 -45.83 30.76 40.32
C SER A 4 -44.37 30.58 39.92
N HIS A 5 -43.70 29.60 40.53
CA HIS A 5 -42.38 29.13 40.07
C HIS A 5 -42.52 28.26 38.80
N ARG A 6 -42.02 28.72 37.68
CA ARG A 6 -41.84 27.90 36.51
C ARG A 6 -40.51 27.16 36.63
N VAL A 7 -40.59 25.85 36.78
CA VAL A 7 -39.43 24.94 36.70
C VAL A 7 -39.05 24.78 35.24
N LEU A 8 -37.86 25.26 34.88
CA LEU A 8 -37.28 25.07 33.53
C LEU A 8 -36.53 23.76 33.54
N THR A 9 -37.10 22.71 32.89
CA THR A 9 -36.46 21.41 32.73
C THR A 9 -35.49 21.54 31.52
N VAL A 10 -34.18 21.57 31.83
CA VAL A 10 -33.14 21.50 30.83
C VAL A 10 -32.90 20.05 30.46
N THR A 11 -33.40 19.62 29.33
CA THR A 11 -33.13 18.29 28.78
C THR A 11 -31.75 18.30 28.11
N CYS A 12 -30.77 17.73 28.81
CA CYS A 12 -29.42 17.53 28.27
C CYS A 12 -29.46 16.36 27.29
N ALA A 13 -29.53 16.64 25.99
CA ALA A 13 -29.39 15.63 24.96
C ALA A 13 -27.91 15.24 24.87
N LEU A 14 -27.54 14.08 25.43
CA LEU A 14 -26.26 13.43 25.20
C LEU A 14 -26.22 12.93 23.73
N LEU A 15 -25.59 13.70 22.88
CA LEU A 15 -25.15 13.23 21.56
C LEU A 15 -24.00 12.24 21.77
N LEU A 16 -24.31 10.95 21.80
CA LEU A 16 -23.33 9.87 21.63
C LEU A 16 -22.79 9.95 20.21
N ALA A 17 -21.66 10.66 20.04
CA ALA A 17 -20.85 10.54 18.87
C ALA A 17 -20.24 9.13 18.84
N THR A 18 -20.91 8.20 18.15
CA THR A 18 -20.32 6.93 17.76
C THR A 18 -19.22 7.25 16.77
N ALA A 19 -18.00 7.36 17.24
CA ALA A 19 -16.81 7.36 16.40
C ALA A 19 -16.79 6.01 15.68
N TRP A 20 -17.24 6.01 14.44
CA TRP A 20 -17.03 4.91 13.52
C TRP A 20 -15.51 4.84 13.29
N LEU A 21 -14.86 3.91 13.95
CA LEU A 21 -13.50 3.51 13.62
C LEU A 21 -13.59 2.88 12.23
N SER A 22 -13.42 3.71 11.21
CA SER A 22 -13.24 3.24 9.85
C SER A 22 -11.96 2.41 9.86
N SER A 23 -12.10 1.08 9.82
CA SER A 23 -10.99 0.21 9.53
C SER A 23 -10.46 0.62 8.15
N THR A 24 -9.25 1.12 8.11
CA THR A 24 -8.56 1.42 6.85
C THR A 24 -8.44 0.14 6.08
N ALA A 25 -9.17 0.05 5.00
CA ALA A 25 -9.15 -1.04 4.07
C ALA A 25 -7.76 -1.14 3.43
N GLY A 26 -7.10 -2.28 3.54
CA GLY A 26 -5.76 -2.48 3.01
C GLY A 26 -5.73 -3.55 1.93
N ALA A 27 -4.99 -3.34 0.87
CA ALA A 27 -4.50 -4.37 -0.03
C ALA A 27 -3.22 -4.94 0.54
N SER A 28 -2.89 -6.21 0.33
CA SER A 28 -1.92 -6.88 1.19
C SER A 28 -2.06 -6.32 2.61
N GLU A 29 -2.98 -6.86 3.39
CA GLU A 29 -3.39 -6.17 4.63
C GLU A 29 -2.23 -6.07 5.61
N PRO A 30 -1.84 -4.86 6.04
CA PRO A 30 -0.83 -4.71 7.06
C PRO A 30 -1.34 -5.30 8.37
N LEU A 31 -0.54 -6.15 8.97
CA LEU A 31 -0.78 -6.58 10.33
C LEU A 31 -0.55 -5.39 11.27
N SER A 32 -1.38 -5.26 12.29
CA SER A 32 -1.44 -4.06 13.12
C SER A 32 -0.19 -3.80 14.00
N ASP A 33 0.73 -4.75 14.08
CA ASP A 33 1.93 -4.65 14.91
C ASP A 33 3.15 -4.23 14.07
N PHE A 34 3.70 -3.07 14.36
CA PHE A 34 4.95 -2.58 13.74
C PHE A 34 6.18 -3.28 14.31
N ASN A 35 7.23 -3.38 13.48
CA ASN A 35 8.52 -3.98 13.83
C ASN A 35 8.38 -5.39 14.42
N ALA A 36 7.38 -6.12 13.93
CA ALA A 36 7.19 -7.51 14.30
C ALA A 36 8.16 -8.42 13.55
N THR A 37 8.68 -9.43 14.25
CA THR A 37 9.53 -10.46 13.66
C THR A 37 8.68 -11.64 13.24
N PHE A 38 8.61 -11.90 11.95
CA PHE A 38 7.90 -13.06 11.40
C PHE A 38 8.52 -14.37 11.90
N GLN A 39 7.68 -15.35 12.23
CA GLN A 39 8.10 -16.68 12.67
C GLN A 39 7.58 -17.79 11.76
N SER A 40 6.27 -17.81 11.46
CA SER A 40 5.69 -18.84 10.59
C SER A 40 4.40 -18.43 9.90
N LEU A 41 4.16 -19.03 8.74
CA LEU A 41 2.89 -19.02 8.01
C LEU A 41 2.45 -20.46 7.82
N ALA A 42 1.23 -20.76 8.19
CA ALA A 42 0.59 -22.07 7.97
C ALA A 42 -0.81 -21.85 7.40
N VAL A 43 -1.28 -22.77 6.56
CA VAL A 43 -2.66 -22.74 6.03
C VAL A 43 -3.28 -24.11 6.23
N ASN A 44 -4.50 -24.16 6.75
CA ASN A 44 -5.22 -25.42 6.97
C ASN A 44 -6.04 -25.85 5.75
N SER A 45 -6.71 -27.01 5.87
CA SER A 45 -7.57 -27.55 4.79
C SER A 45 -8.82 -26.74 4.50
N LYS A 46 -9.15 -25.72 5.35
CA LYS A 46 -10.28 -24.82 5.14
C LYS A 46 -9.88 -23.51 4.46
N GLY A 47 -8.60 -23.36 4.08
CA GLY A 47 -8.08 -22.11 3.51
C GLY A 47 -7.92 -20.99 4.55
N GLU A 48 -7.87 -21.30 5.85
CA GLU A 48 -7.58 -20.33 6.89
C GLU A 48 -6.07 -20.28 7.13
N ALA A 49 -5.50 -19.08 7.22
CA ALA A 49 -4.08 -18.88 7.47
C ALA A 49 -3.81 -18.58 8.95
N LEU A 50 -2.78 -19.20 9.50
CA LEU A 50 -2.22 -18.89 10.80
C LEU A 50 -0.87 -18.22 10.62
N VAL A 51 -0.76 -16.96 11.00
CA VAL A 51 0.48 -16.20 11.01
C VAL A 51 0.98 -16.09 12.44
N THR A 52 2.20 -16.58 12.68
CA THR A 52 2.87 -16.43 13.97
C THR A 52 4.00 -15.43 13.83
N TYR A 53 4.03 -14.46 14.74
CA TYR A 53 5.09 -13.45 14.77
C TYR A 53 5.33 -12.96 16.20
N GLN A 54 6.53 -12.47 16.44
CA GLN A 54 6.90 -11.81 17.68
C GLN A 54 6.73 -10.31 17.53
N ARG A 55 6.00 -9.71 18.43
CA ARG A 55 5.80 -8.26 18.51
C ARG A 55 7.05 -7.57 19.05
N ALA A 56 7.16 -6.26 18.86
CA ALA A 56 8.26 -5.46 19.37
C ALA A 56 8.40 -5.52 20.91
N ASP A 57 7.32 -5.84 21.65
CA ASP A 57 7.35 -6.06 23.09
C ASP A 57 7.81 -7.48 23.50
N GLY A 58 8.26 -8.29 22.55
CA GLY A 58 8.73 -9.66 22.75
C GLY A 58 7.63 -10.72 22.84
N LYS A 59 6.36 -10.35 22.88
CA LYS A 59 5.25 -11.30 22.95
C LYS A 59 4.96 -11.92 21.61
N VAL A 60 4.75 -13.23 21.59
CA VAL A 60 4.33 -13.95 20.39
C VAL A 60 2.82 -13.78 20.17
N ARG A 61 2.44 -13.49 18.94
CA ARG A 61 1.06 -13.44 18.50
C ARG A 61 0.79 -14.55 17.47
N HIS A 62 -0.33 -15.24 17.65
CA HIS A 62 -0.88 -16.21 16.72
C HIS A 62 -2.14 -15.60 16.11
N LEU A 63 -2.03 -15.12 14.87
CA LEU A 63 -3.09 -14.46 14.16
C LEU A 63 -3.73 -15.44 13.17
N LEU A 64 -5.02 -15.67 13.31
CA LEU A 64 -5.83 -16.43 12.35
C LEU A 64 -6.47 -15.46 11.37
N ALA A 65 -6.34 -15.70 10.06
CA ALA A 65 -6.90 -14.89 8.99
C ALA A 65 -7.68 -15.76 8.01
N TRP A 66 -8.83 -15.26 7.52
CA TRP A 66 -9.67 -15.97 6.54
C TRP A 66 -10.62 -15.00 5.79
N GLY A 67 -11.35 -15.53 4.80
CA GLY A 67 -12.55 -14.91 4.24
C GLY A 67 -12.34 -13.92 3.10
N ALA A 68 -11.11 -13.76 2.62
CA ALA A 68 -10.82 -12.94 1.45
C ALA A 68 -9.83 -13.63 0.51
N VAL A 69 -10.01 -13.44 -0.76
CA VAL A 69 -9.09 -13.86 -1.83
C VAL A 69 -9.16 -12.84 -2.97
N ASN A 70 -8.02 -12.53 -3.58
CA ASN A 70 -7.92 -11.59 -4.69
C ASN A 70 -8.37 -10.16 -4.32
N ALA A 71 -9.11 -9.55 -5.25
CA ALA A 71 -9.73 -8.25 -5.14
C ALA A 71 -11.07 -8.28 -5.87
N ASN A 72 -11.97 -7.40 -5.50
CA ASN A 72 -13.12 -7.13 -6.35
C ASN A 72 -12.64 -6.51 -7.67
N ALA A 73 -13.26 -6.91 -8.76
CA ALA A 73 -12.94 -6.35 -10.07
C ALA A 73 -13.13 -4.83 -10.06
N PRO A 74 -12.21 -4.07 -10.69
CA PRO A 74 -12.39 -2.64 -10.84
C PRO A 74 -13.67 -2.34 -11.62
N THR A 75 -14.46 -1.39 -11.14
CA THR A 75 -15.70 -0.91 -11.81
C THR A 75 -15.71 0.61 -11.80
N ASP A 76 -16.54 1.24 -12.62
CA ASP A 76 -16.73 2.69 -12.60
C ASP A 76 -17.37 3.19 -11.29
N GLN A 77 -17.96 2.29 -10.55
CA GLN A 77 -18.54 2.56 -9.23
C GLN A 77 -17.52 2.19 -8.14
N ALA A 78 -17.56 2.92 -7.04
CA ALA A 78 -16.81 2.57 -5.85
C ALA A 78 -17.38 1.27 -5.26
N VAL A 79 -16.62 0.18 -5.36
CA VAL A 79 -16.99 -1.11 -4.78
C VAL A 79 -16.06 -1.36 -3.58
N PRO A 80 -16.61 -1.59 -2.38
CA PRO A 80 -15.80 -1.96 -1.22
C PRO A 80 -14.95 -3.18 -1.55
N GLN A 81 -13.66 -3.12 -1.27
CA GLN A 81 -12.76 -4.24 -1.50
C GLN A 81 -12.95 -5.36 -0.47
N VAL A 82 -12.48 -6.53 -0.85
CA VAL A 82 -12.45 -7.69 0.04
C VAL A 82 -11.43 -7.47 1.15
N HIS A 83 -11.75 -8.00 2.35
CA HIS A 83 -10.90 -7.91 3.52
C HIS A 83 -10.84 -9.23 4.25
N PHE A 84 -9.70 -9.51 4.90
CA PHE A 84 -9.62 -10.61 5.83
C PHE A 84 -10.47 -10.37 7.06
N LYS A 85 -10.99 -11.47 7.59
CA LYS A 85 -11.45 -11.55 8.96
C LYS A 85 -10.31 -12.06 9.81
N TYR A 86 -10.14 -11.46 10.98
CA TYR A 86 -9.05 -11.78 11.90
C TYR A 86 -9.55 -12.22 13.25
N ASP A 87 -8.77 -13.10 13.88
CA ASP A 87 -8.87 -13.40 15.30
C ASP A 87 -7.49 -13.75 15.88
N TYR A 88 -7.30 -13.56 17.15
CA TYR A 88 -6.05 -13.89 17.81
C TYR A 88 -6.24 -14.18 19.29
N SER A 89 -5.33 -14.96 19.87
CA SER A 89 -5.33 -15.23 21.31
C SER A 89 -5.14 -13.93 22.09
N GLY A 90 -6.06 -13.65 23.03
CA GLY A 90 -6.11 -12.40 23.77
C GLY A 90 -6.88 -11.27 23.08
N GLY A 91 -7.50 -11.52 21.91
CA GLY A 91 -8.42 -10.63 21.23
C GLY A 91 -9.84 -10.68 21.79
N TRP A 92 -10.81 -10.29 20.94
CA TRP A 92 -12.23 -10.23 21.29
C TRP A 92 -13.09 -11.21 20.49
N GLY A 93 -12.47 -11.94 19.56
CA GLY A 93 -13.17 -12.85 18.66
C GLY A 93 -13.44 -14.22 19.28
N LYS A 94 -13.91 -15.14 18.43
CA LYS A 94 -14.30 -16.51 18.81
C LYS A 94 -13.15 -17.29 19.46
N TYR A 95 -11.92 -17.05 19.02
CA TYR A 95 -10.75 -17.82 19.44
C TYR A 95 -9.91 -17.13 20.52
N HIS A 96 -10.34 -15.99 21.06
CA HIS A 96 -9.54 -15.17 22.00
C HIS A 96 -9.07 -15.93 23.26
N LYS A 97 -9.82 -16.91 23.75
CA LYS A 97 -9.49 -17.74 24.92
C LYS A 97 -8.95 -19.12 24.56
N SER A 98 -8.87 -19.46 23.28
CA SER A 98 -8.49 -20.80 22.86
C SER A 98 -7.02 -20.88 22.47
N SER A 99 -6.47 -22.07 22.61
CA SER A 99 -5.13 -22.40 22.07
C SER A 99 -5.22 -23.05 20.70
N TYR A 100 -6.13 -22.57 19.84
CA TYR A 100 -6.38 -23.14 18.50
C TYR A 100 -5.11 -23.29 17.65
N TRP A 101 -4.15 -22.43 17.87
CA TRP A 101 -2.85 -22.45 17.20
C TRP A 101 -2.05 -23.73 17.51
N SER A 102 -2.21 -24.33 18.68
CA SER A 102 -1.46 -25.52 19.09
C SER A 102 -1.90 -26.80 18.36
N SER A 103 -3.12 -26.83 17.85
CA SER A 103 -3.66 -27.95 17.06
C SER A 103 -3.85 -27.60 15.58
N PHE A 104 -3.30 -26.47 15.12
CA PHE A 104 -3.46 -26.02 13.76
C PHE A 104 -2.67 -26.90 12.79
N ALA A 105 -3.37 -27.65 11.94
CA ALA A 105 -2.78 -28.56 10.99
C ALA A 105 -2.38 -27.82 9.72
N ASN A 106 -1.09 -27.56 9.56
CA ASN A 106 -0.55 -26.97 8.35
C ASN A 106 -0.69 -27.92 7.15
N LYS A 107 -1.25 -27.39 6.06
CA LYS A 107 -1.41 -28.05 4.75
C LYS A 107 -0.73 -27.28 3.62
N CYS A 108 0.10 -26.28 3.95
CA CYS A 108 0.89 -25.52 2.99
C CYS A 108 1.81 -26.45 2.18
N ALA A 109 1.77 -26.34 0.88
CA ALA A 109 2.85 -26.76 0.02
C ALA A 109 3.89 -25.63 -0.16
N PRO A 110 5.11 -25.93 -0.58
CA PRO A 110 6.10 -24.91 -0.94
C PRO A 110 5.53 -23.92 -1.95
N TYR A 111 5.87 -22.64 -1.78
CA TYR A 111 5.48 -21.59 -2.70
C TYR A 111 6.13 -21.79 -4.08
N ASP A 112 5.34 -21.89 -5.12
CA ASP A 112 5.74 -22.00 -6.52
C ASP A 112 5.13 -20.91 -7.42
N GLY A 113 4.64 -19.84 -6.79
CA GLY A 113 4.02 -18.70 -7.46
C GLY A 113 5.02 -17.67 -7.99
N PRO A 114 4.52 -16.52 -8.49
CA PRO A 114 5.35 -15.45 -9.00
C PRO A 114 6.31 -14.90 -7.96
N ALA A 115 7.48 -14.41 -8.39
CA ALA A 115 8.39 -13.69 -7.49
C ALA A 115 7.73 -12.42 -6.93
N LEU A 116 7.82 -12.24 -5.62
CA LEU A 116 7.26 -11.08 -4.92
C LEU A 116 8.37 -10.25 -4.29
N PRO A 117 8.27 -8.91 -4.30
CA PRO A 117 9.19 -8.06 -3.55
C PRO A 117 8.97 -8.26 -2.05
N TYR A 118 10.03 -8.12 -1.26
CA TYR A 118 9.98 -8.12 0.21
C TYR A 118 9.35 -9.37 0.85
N VAL A 119 9.24 -10.47 0.12
CA VAL A 119 8.64 -11.69 0.65
C VAL A 119 9.48 -12.28 1.77
N VAL A 120 8.83 -12.58 2.89
CA VAL A 120 9.46 -13.31 4.03
C VAL A 120 8.90 -14.72 4.18
N ALA A 121 7.70 -14.97 3.67
CA ALA A 121 7.13 -16.30 3.55
C ALA A 121 6.12 -16.37 2.42
N GLY A 122 6.02 -17.51 1.79
CA GLY A 122 5.00 -17.86 0.79
C GLY A 122 4.55 -19.30 0.94
N CYS A 123 3.31 -19.55 0.58
CA CYS A 123 2.65 -20.85 0.75
C CYS A 123 1.63 -21.08 -0.38
N LYS A 124 1.60 -22.28 -0.90
CA LYS A 124 0.51 -22.74 -1.77
C LYS A 124 -0.49 -23.51 -0.94
N ALA A 125 -1.72 -23.03 -0.89
CA ALA A 125 -2.82 -23.66 -0.17
C ALA A 125 -3.35 -24.90 -0.90
N PRO A 126 -4.09 -25.79 -0.22
CA PRO A 126 -4.65 -27.02 -0.84
C PRO A 126 -5.61 -26.76 -2.01
N ASP A 127 -6.27 -25.61 -2.05
CA ASP A 127 -7.16 -25.18 -3.13
C ASP A 127 -6.41 -24.58 -4.34
N GLY A 128 -5.08 -24.50 -4.27
CA GLY A 128 -4.23 -23.95 -5.30
C GLY A 128 -4.02 -22.43 -5.21
N SER A 129 -4.65 -21.75 -4.26
CA SER A 129 -4.40 -20.33 -3.98
C SER A 129 -3.05 -20.13 -3.28
N TYR A 130 -2.59 -18.89 -3.27
CA TYR A 130 -1.32 -18.51 -2.66
C TYR A 130 -1.53 -17.58 -1.48
N TRP A 131 -0.78 -17.82 -0.42
CA TRP A 131 -0.64 -16.91 0.70
C TRP A 131 0.79 -16.41 0.78
N ALA A 132 0.97 -15.15 1.12
CA ALA A 132 2.30 -14.59 1.34
C ALA A 132 2.32 -13.57 2.47
N ILE A 133 3.49 -13.47 3.10
CA ILE A 133 3.86 -12.39 3.99
C ILE A 133 4.98 -11.60 3.33
N GLN A 134 4.79 -10.29 3.22
CA GLN A 134 5.79 -9.33 2.76
C GLN A 134 6.13 -8.38 3.91
N SER A 135 7.41 -8.02 4.05
CA SER A 135 7.88 -7.13 5.13
C SER A 135 8.65 -5.96 4.55
N TRP A 136 8.18 -4.74 4.76
CA TRP A 136 8.83 -3.54 4.24
C TRP A 136 8.46 -2.26 5.00
N GLN A 137 9.25 -1.21 4.79
CA GLN A 137 9.03 0.11 5.36
C GLN A 137 8.17 0.96 4.42
N ARG A 138 6.86 0.96 4.65
CA ARG A 138 5.94 1.68 3.79
C ARG A 138 5.96 3.19 4.03
N ALA A 139 5.96 3.61 5.26
CA ALA A 139 5.73 5.00 5.66
C ALA A 139 7.01 5.84 5.83
N LEU A 140 8.05 5.54 5.05
CA LEU A 140 9.29 6.32 5.05
C LEU A 140 9.04 7.79 4.75
N PRO A 141 9.87 8.72 5.28
CA PRO A 141 9.80 10.12 4.90
C PRO A 141 10.06 10.29 3.41
N LEU A 142 9.50 11.34 2.85
CA LEU A 142 9.70 11.70 1.45
C LEU A 142 11.06 12.38 1.24
N LEU A 143 11.61 12.26 0.05
CA LEU A 143 12.69 13.09 -0.48
C LEU A 143 13.97 13.10 0.36
N GLY A 144 14.29 11.97 0.98
CA GLY A 144 15.49 11.84 1.81
C GLY A 144 15.48 12.68 3.10
N PHE A 145 14.34 13.26 3.48
CA PHE A 145 14.20 13.87 4.80
C PHE A 145 14.31 12.81 5.90
N ASP A 146 14.97 13.16 6.98
CA ASP A 146 15.09 12.26 8.13
C ASP A 146 13.72 11.90 8.72
N PRO A 147 13.56 10.67 9.17
CA PRO A 147 12.35 10.25 9.89
C PRO A 147 12.17 11.10 11.16
N TRP A 148 10.99 11.59 11.39
CA TRP A 148 10.66 12.36 12.59
C TRP A 148 9.51 11.76 13.40
N LYS A 149 8.92 10.68 12.88
CA LYS A 149 7.90 9.87 13.57
C LYS A 149 8.33 8.41 13.57
N PRO A 150 8.20 7.69 14.69
CA PRO A 150 8.65 6.29 14.79
C PRO A 150 8.06 5.38 13.71
N GLN A 151 6.82 5.64 13.27
CA GLN A 151 6.16 4.86 12.22
C GLN A 151 6.84 4.98 10.85
N GLN A 152 7.62 6.01 10.62
CA GLN A 152 8.30 6.22 9.33
C GLN A 152 9.50 5.28 9.13
N THR A 153 10.05 4.73 10.21
CA THR A 153 11.11 3.72 10.16
C THR A 153 10.61 2.31 10.44
N ALA A 154 9.33 2.17 10.73
CA ALA A 154 8.77 0.88 11.13
C ALA A 154 8.60 -0.06 9.94
N PHE A 155 8.98 -1.32 10.13
CA PHE A 155 8.61 -2.40 9.24
C PHE A 155 7.19 -2.86 9.53
N GLU A 156 6.46 -3.11 8.46
CA GLU A 156 5.11 -3.66 8.49
C GLU A 156 5.14 -5.06 7.86
N LEU A 157 4.42 -5.99 8.48
CA LEU A 157 4.12 -7.28 7.87
C LEU A 157 2.79 -7.17 7.11
N HIS A 158 2.79 -7.55 5.86
CA HIS A 158 1.63 -7.53 4.98
C HIS A 158 1.22 -8.95 4.61
N LEU A 159 -0.03 -9.29 4.85
CA LEU A 159 -0.62 -10.59 4.50
C LEU A 159 -1.38 -10.47 3.18
N SER A 160 -1.16 -11.41 2.29
CA SER A 160 -1.82 -11.49 0.99
C SER A 160 -2.38 -12.88 0.74
N HIS A 161 -3.50 -12.95 0.00
CA HIS A 161 -4.13 -14.21 -0.45
C HIS A 161 -4.70 -14.02 -1.84
N TRP A 162 -4.22 -14.81 -2.79
CA TRP A 162 -4.67 -14.68 -4.19
C TRP A 162 -4.63 -16.02 -4.93
N SER A 163 -5.34 -16.04 -6.05
CA SER A 163 -5.28 -17.08 -7.06
C SER A 163 -5.26 -16.48 -8.45
N GLY A 164 -4.57 -17.10 -9.39
CA GLY A 164 -4.48 -16.62 -10.77
C GLY A 164 -3.59 -15.40 -10.93
N GLU A 165 -4.06 -14.38 -11.66
CA GLU A 165 -3.28 -13.23 -12.09
C GLU A 165 -3.02 -12.25 -10.95
N LEU A 166 -1.79 -11.71 -10.92
CA LEU A 166 -1.42 -10.59 -10.06
C LEU A 166 -1.78 -9.24 -10.71
N PRO A 167 -1.90 -8.17 -9.92
CA PRO A 167 -1.95 -6.82 -10.46
C PRO A 167 -0.73 -6.57 -11.33
N LYS A 168 -0.93 -5.86 -12.45
CA LYS A 168 0.13 -5.52 -13.40
C LYS A 168 0.52 -4.06 -13.24
N LEU A 169 1.79 -3.84 -12.97
CA LEU A 169 2.40 -2.52 -12.88
C LEU A 169 3.25 -2.25 -14.11
N GLU A 170 2.86 -1.27 -14.89
CA GLU A 170 3.61 -0.77 -16.04
C GLU A 170 4.24 0.57 -15.66
N VAL A 171 5.55 0.71 -15.84
CA VAL A 171 6.29 1.93 -15.51
C VAL A 171 7.22 2.27 -16.63
N TYR A 172 7.26 3.56 -16.99
CA TYR A 172 8.07 4.12 -18.07
C TYR A 172 8.82 5.36 -17.57
N GLY A 173 10.06 5.50 -17.98
CA GLY A 173 10.81 6.73 -17.81
C GLY A 173 10.44 7.73 -18.89
N HIS A 174 10.33 9.00 -18.54
CA HIS A 174 9.97 10.06 -19.45
C HIS A 174 10.82 11.31 -19.24
N TRP A 175 11.23 11.95 -20.33
CA TRP A 175 11.73 13.30 -20.31
C TRP A 175 10.58 14.27 -20.47
N THR A 176 10.42 15.11 -19.48
CA THR A 176 9.42 16.16 -19.55
C THR A 176 10.12 17.51 -19.63
N TYR A 177 9.50 18.45 -20.30
CA TYR A 177 9.86 19.86 -20.36
C TYR A 177 11.30 20.16 -20.81
N GLY A 178 11.47 20.34 -22.11
CA GLY A 178 12.75 20.76 -22.71
C GLY A 178 13.93 19.83 -22.45
N GLY A 179 13.69 18.61 -21.97
CA GLY A 179 14.73 17.64 -21.62
C GLY A 179 15.50 17.99 -20.35
N ALA A 180 15.01 18.93 -19.54
CA ALA A 180 15.74 19.43 -18.39
C ALA A 180 15.62 18.53 -17.14
N TRP A 181 14.60 17.68 -17.05
CA TRP A 181 14.40 16.76 -15.92
C TRP A 181 13.67 15.50 -16.32
N GLN A 182 13.83 14.47 -15.50
CA GLN A 182 13.24 13.15 -15.71
C GLN A 182 11.98 12.99 -14.88
N GLY A 183 11.07 12.18 -15.38
CA GLY A 183 9.90 11.73 -14.67
C GLY A 183 9.66 10.25 -14.89
N LEU A 184 8.81 9.69 -14.08
CA LEU A 184 8.23 8.36 -14.25
C LEU A 184 6.72 8.50 -14.43
N PHE A 185 6.17 7.68 -15.29
CA PHE A 185 4.75 7.52 -15.43
C PHE A 185 4.40 6.04 -15.57
N GLY A 186 3.16 5.70 -15.29
CA GLY A 186 2.77 4.31 -15.39
C GLY A 186 1.30 4.09 -15.13
N ARG A 187 0.94 2.83 -15.09
CA ARG A 187 -0.42 2.38 -14.92
C ARG A 187 -0.47 1.12 -14.08
N LEU A 188 -1.46 1.05 -13.20
CA LEU A 188 -1.80 -0.14 -12.44
C LEU A 188 -3.09 -0.73 -13.01
N THR A 189 -3.07 -2.01 -13.39
CA THR A 189 -4.23 -2.75 -13.87
C THR A 189 -4.41 -4.06 -13.10
N TYR A 190 -5.63 -4.54 -13.05
CA TYR A 190 -5.99 -5.85 -12.49
C TYR A 190 -7.17 -6.44 -13.25
N GLY A 191 -7.06 -7.72 -13.64
CA GLY A 191 -8.09 -8.35 -14.48
C GLY A 191 -8.31 -7.61 -15.81
N GLY A 192 -7.26 -7.04 -16.40
CA GLY A 192 -7.32 -6.29 -17.67
C GLY A 192 -7.92 -4.87 -17.55
N SER A 193 -8.35 -4.45 -16.37
CA SER A 193 -8.97 -3.13 -16.15
C SER A 193 -8.08 -2.23 -15.30
N PRO A 194 -8.14 -0.88 -15.48
CA PRO A 194 -7.45 0.05 -14.60
C PRO A 194 -7.85 -0.15 -13.15
N VAL A 195 -6.89 -0.17 -12.24
CA VAL A 195 -7.18 -0.14 -10.81
C VAL A 195 -7.51 1.29 -10.43
N HIS A 196 -8.77 1.54 -10.17
CA HIS A 196 -9.31 2.84 -9.77
C HIS A 196 -10.25 2.66 -8.58
N GLY A 197 -10.98 3.66 -8.18
CA GLY A 197 -11.81 3.57 -6.99
C GLY A 197 -11.08 4.05 -5.75
N PHE A 198 -9.95 4.62 -5.94
CA PHE A 198 -9.14 5.24 -4.91
C PHE A 198 -9.66 6.64 -4.55
N GLY A 199 -10.94 6.79 -4.44
CA GLY A 199 -11.51 7.87 -3.67
C GLY A 199 -11.20 7.58 -2.22
N ALA A 200 -11.39 8.50 -1.34
CA ALA A 200 -11.16 8.33 0.08
C ALA A 200 -11.52 6.92 0.57
N THR A 201 -10.89 6.51 1.59
CA THR A 201 -10.96 5.30 2.43
C THR A 201 -12.22 4.40 2.36
N GLY A 202 -13.34 4.85 1.80
CA GLY A 202 -14.57 4.04 1.60
C GLY A 202 -14.47 3.01 0.48
N ASP A 203 -13.54 3.18 -0.46
CA ASP A 203 -13.44 2.32 -1.64
C ASP A 203 -12.50 1.11 -1.42
N GLY A 204 -12.03 0.92 -0.21
CA GLY A 204 -11.24 -0.25 0.14
C GLY A 204 -9.83 -0.28 -0.41
N ASN A 205 -9.26 0.86 -0.74
CA ASN A 205 -7.87 0.90 -1.16
C ASN A 205 -6.91 1.06 0.00
N PRO A 206 -5.78 0.37 -0.08
CA PRO A 206 -4.74 0.43 0.93
C PRO A 206 -3.95 1.70 0.78
N LEU A 207 -4.55 2.76 1.21
CA LEU A 207 -3.82 4.00 1.38
C LEU A 207 -3.05 3.95 2.69
N ASP A 208 -1.84 4.46 2.69
CA ASP A 208 -1.21 4.78 3.95
C ASP A 208 -1.95 5.97 4.60
N ARG A 209 -1.59 6.31 5.82
CA ARG A 209 -2.22 7.41 6.54
C ARG A 209 -2.05 8.79 5.87
N TYR A 210 -1.28 8.89 4.82
CA TYR A 210 -1.08 10.10 4.01
C TYR A 210 -1.79 10.02 2.66
N GLY A 211 -2.62 9.01 2.45
CA GLY A 211 -3.36 8.83 1.20
C GLY A 211 -2.51 8.36 0.03
N ARG A 212 -1.42 7.61 0.27
CA ARG A 212 -0.50 7.13 -0.76
C ARG A 212 -0.63 5.63 -0.96
N ASN A 213 -0.43 5.15 -2.16
CA ASN A 213 -0.35 3.72 -2.49
C ASN A 213 0.72 3.38 -3.53
N VAL A 214 1.35 4.38 -4.13
CA VAL A 214 2.50 4.25 -5.04
C VAL A 214 3.70 4.89 -4.37
N TYR A 215 4.79 4.17 -4.26
CA TYR A 215 6.00 4.61 -3.58
C TYR A 215 7.16 4.56 -4.57
N ILE A 216 7.84 5.69 -4.71
CA ILE A 216 8.94 5.89 -5.65
C ILE A 216 10.23 6.03 -4.86
N ASP A 217 11.21 5.22 -5.19
CA ASP A 217 12.54 5.26 -4.61
C ASP A 217 13.57 5.49 -5.71
N THR A 218 14.64 6.21 -5.38
CA THR A 218 15.83 6.40 -6.20
C THR A 218 17.02 5.69 -5.59
N PHE A 219 17.89 5.17 -6.44
CA PHE A 219 19.13 4.51 -6.02
C PHE A 219 20.33 5.40 -6.33
N ASN A 220 21.22 5.60 -5.35
CA ASN A 220 22.41 6.45 -5.47
C ASN A 220 22.09 7.85 -6.01
N SER A 221 21.16 8.52 -5.39
CA SER A 221 20.80 9.90 -5.72
C SER A 221 21.57 10.90 -4.84
N VAL A 222 21.32 12.19 -5.03
CA VAL A 222 21.88 13.24 -4.17
C VAL A 222 21.48 13.09 -2.70
N TYR A 223 20.46 12.31 -2.39
CA TYR A 223 20.03 12.00 -1.02
C TYR A 223 20.86 10.93 -0.33
N GLY A 224 21.85 10.36 -1.02
CA GLY A 224 22.81 9.40 -0.48
C GLY A 224 22.83 8.06 -1.18
N ALA A 225 23.74 7.21 -0.75
CA ALA A 225 23.95 5.86 -1.29
C ALA A 225 22.75 4.94 -0.97
N GLY A 226 22.54 3.97 -1.86
CA GLY A 226 21.47 2.98 -1.75
C GLY A 226 20.09 3.54 -2.12
N TRP A 227 19.05 2.77 -1.79
CA TRP A 227 17.66 3.17 -2.06
C TRP A 227 17.18 4.24 -1.09
N LYS A 228 16.66 5.35 -1.62
CA LYS A 228 16.05 6.44 -0.84
C LYS A 228 14.64 6.68 -1.34
N ARG A 229 13.69 6.89 -0.41
CA ARG A 229 12.33 7.25 -0.74
C ARG A 229 12.31 8.64 -1.36
N GLU A 230 11.93 8.70 -2.63
CA GLU A 230 11.76 9.95 -3.36
C GLU A 230 10.39 10.54 -3.08
N SER A 231 9.34 9.73 -3.26
CA SER A 231 7.97 10.19 -3.09
C SER A 231 7.02 9.06 -2.76
N GLY A 232 5.85 9.43 -2.25
CA GLY A 232 4.66 8.60 -2.19
C GLY A 232 3.49 9.35 -2.82
N ILE A 233 2.82 8.72 -3.75
CA ILE A 233 1.73 9.30 -4.53
C ILE A 233 0.53 8.35 -4.58
N LEU A 234 -0.51 8.75 -5.25
CA LEU A 234 -1.73 7.99 -5.46
C LEU A 234 -1.92 7.74 -6.96
N VAL A 235 -2.37 6.55 -7.34
CA VAL A 235 -2.88 6.33 -8.71
C VAL A 235 -4.13 7.18 -8.94
N HIS A 236 -4.33 7.62 -10.16
CA HIS A 236 -5.40 8.54 -10.51
C HIS A 236 -6.69 7.77 -10.86
N LYS A 237 -7.80 8.32 -10.48
CA LYS A 237 -9.14 7.88 -10.86
C LYS A 237 -9.58 8.58 -12.14
N PRO A 238 -10.21 7.94 -13.10
CA PRO A 238 -10.55 6.51 -13.17
C PRO A 238 -9.51 5.67 -13.92
N THR A 239 -8.37 6.24 -14.28
CA THR A 239 -7.43 5.69 -15.27
C THR A 239 -6.47 4.64 -14.71
N GLY A 240 -6.27 4.61 -13.38
CA GLY A 240 -5.23 3.78 -12.75
C GLY A 240 -3.80 4.24 -13.05
N THR A 241 -3.64 5.42 -13.65
CA THR A 241 -2.35 6.00 -14.03
C THR A 241 -1.72 6.78 -12.89
N PHE A 242 -0.43 7.01 -12.99
CA PHE A 242 0.32 7.89 -12.09
C PHE A 242 1.48 8.53 -12.84
N CYS A 243 1.93 9.68 -12.36
CA CYS A 243 3.14 10.32 -12.83
C CYS A 243 3.86 10.99 -11.66
N HIS A 244 5.18 11.01 -11.74
CA HIS A 244 6.04 11.68 -10.78
C HIS A 244 7.22 12.33 -11.47
N SER A 245 7.52 13.54 -11.06
CA SER A 245 8.63 14.33 -11.61
C SER A 245 9.70 14.56 -10.57
N PHE A 246 10.95 14.30 -10.93
CA PHE A 246 12.10 14.53 -10.06
C PHE A 246 12.51 16.00 -10.08
N VAL A 247 11.75 16.82 -9.38
CA VAL A 247 11.94 18.28 -9.28
C VAL A 247 12.31 18.67 -7.84
N PRO A 248 12.89 19.86 -7.63
CA PRO A 248 13.11 20.37 -6.28
C PRO A 248 11.80 20.41 -5.51
N GLN A 249 11.80 19.91 -4.30
CA GLN A 249 10.57 19.81 -3.50
C GLN A 249 10.75 20.42 -2.11
N LYS A 250 9.66 20.97 -1.62
CA LYS A 250 9.54 21.44 -0.25
C LYS A 250 8.96 20.33 0.63
N PRO A 251 9.33 20.28 1.92
CA PRO A 251 8.67 19.36 2.83
C PRO A 251 7.18 19.70 2.94
N PHE A 252 6.38 18.67 3.24
CA PHE A 252 4.96 18.89 3.46
C PHE A 252 4.71 19.67 4.78
N PRO A 253 3.56 20.34 4.92
CA PRO A 253 3.23 21.10 6.12
C PRO A 253 3.38 20.28 7.41
N GLY A 254 4.03 20.86 8.40
CA GLY A 254 4.30 20.21 9.70
C GLY A 254 5.55 19.33 9.75
N TYR A 255 6.33 19.24 8.66
CA TYR A 255 7.65 18.63 8.70
C TYR A 255 8.64 19.55 9.45
N PRO A 256 9.55 19.00 10.28
CA PRO A 256 10.47 19.85 11.08
C PRO A 256 11.44 20.69 10.25
N SER A 257 11.95 20.13 9.14
CA SER A 257 12.82 20.87 8.22
C SER A 257 12.01 21.75 7.28
N GLN A 258 12.50 22.94 7.00
CA GLN A 258 11.95 23.85 6.00
C GLN A 258 12.81 23.89 4.71
N GLU A 259 13.87 23.07 4.65
CA GLU A 259 14.76 23.03 3.49
C GLU A 259 14.05 22.50 2.25
N THR A 260 14.29 23.17 1.13
CA THR A 260 13.96 22.63 -0.19
C THR A 260 15.00 21.60 -0.58
N ARG A 261 14.56 20.37 -0.89
CA ARG A 261 15.44 19.34 -1.42
C ARG A 261 15.63 19.53 -2.92
N PRO A 262 16.85 19.34 -3.45
CA PRO A 262 17.09 19.43 -4.89
C PRO A 262 16.37 18.32 -5.64
N ALA A 263 16.25 18.45 -6.96
CA ALA A 263 15.90 17.34 -7.83
C ALA A 263 16.90 16.20 -7.64
N ALA A 264 16.43 14.97 -7.60
CA ALA A 264 17.25 13.82 -7.26
C ALA A 264 17.12 12.67 -8.28
N PRO A 265 17.56 12.87 -9.54
CA PRO A 265 17.68 11.74 -10.44
C PRO A 265 18.67 10.73 -9.85
N GLY A 266 18.27 9.45 -9.87
CA GLY A 266 19.10 8.34 -9.41
C GLY A 266 19.68 7.54 -10.58
N GLU A 267 20.57 6.61 -10.29
CA GLU A 267 21.08 5.65 -11.27
C GLU A 267 20.02 4.62 -11.67
N ARG A 268 19.15 4.26 -10.73
CA ARG A 268 18.01 3.37 -10.91
C ARG A 268 16.80 3.89 -10.14
N TYR A 269 15.65 3.41 -10.56
CA TYR A 269 14.37 3.75 -9.96
C TYR A 269 13.60 2.50 -9.57
N ARG A 270 12.81 2.63 -8.53
CA ARG A 270 11.91 1.59 -8.05
C ARG A 270 10.52 2.20 -7.85
N VAL A 271 9.52 1.53 -8.36
CA VAL A 271 8.11 1.85 -8.07
C VAL A 271 7.49 0.66 -7.37
N THR A 272 7.04 0.86 -6.15
CA THR A 272 6.35 -0.15 -5.34
C THR A 272 4.90 0.27 -5.18
N VAL A 273 3.96 -0.64 -5.45
CA VAL A 273 2.53 -0.37 -5.39
C VAL A 273 1.85 -1.40 -4.53
N MET A 274 0.92 -0.93 -3.70
CA MET A 274 0.00 -1.80 -2.99
C MET A 274 -1.03 -2.36 -3.99
N GLY A 275 -1.17 -3.67 -4.06
CA GLY A 275 -2.19 -4.31 -4.92
C GLY A 275 -3.62 -4.04 -4.41
N PRO A 276 -4.67 -4.18 -5.20
CA PRO A 276 -6.05 -4.05 -4.75
C PRO A 276 -6.49 -5.24 -3.89
N GLY A 277 -7.47 -5.05 -3.02
CA GLY A 277 -8.04 -6.09 -2.16
C GLY A 277 -6.99 -6.75 -1.27
N VAL A 278 -6.84 -8.05 -1.35
CA VAL A 278 -5.83 -8.81 -0.60
C VAL A 278 -4.73 -9.38 -1.51
N THR A 279 -4.52 -8.78 -2.68
CA THR A 279 -3.43 -9.16 -3.59
C THR A 279 -2.09 -8.62 -3.10
N PRO A 280 -0.95 -9.21 -3.48
CA PRO A 280 0.36 -8.80 -2.98
C PRO A 280 0.77 -7.39 -3.38
N VAL A 281 1.71 -6.83 -2.62
CA VAL A 281 2.53 -5.68 -3.05
C VAL A 281 3.35 -6.10 -4.26
N ILE A 282 3.36 -5.28 -5.28
CA ILE A 282 4.13 -5.47 -6.50
C ILE A 282 5.15 -4.36 -6.69
N GLN A 283 6.18 -4.63 -7.48
CA GLN A 283 7.29 -3.71 -7.68
C GLN A 283 7.79 -3.75 -9.11
N TRP A 284 8.22 -2.62 -9.59
CA TRP A 284 9.01 -2.45 -10.79
C TRP A 284 10.35 -1.81 -10.44
N GLU A 285 11.43 -2.26 -11.08
CA GLU A 285 12.74 -1.63 -11.02
C GLU A 285 13.26 -1.40 -12.44
N GLY A 286 13.89 -0.26 -12.67
CA GLY A 286 14.48 0.09 -13.93
C GLY A 286 15.63 1.08 -13.82
N ALA A 287 16.42 1.17 -14.87
CA ALA A 287 17.47 2.17 -14.99
C ALA A 287 16.88 3.56 -15.26
N GLY A 288 17.63 4.59 -14.93
CA GLY A 288 17.31 5.95 -15.36
C GLY A 288 17.50 6.14 -16.85
N LEU A 289 16.82 7.13 -17.43
CA LEU A 289 17.07 7.54 -18.79
C LEU A 289 18.41 8.25 -18.89
N THR A 290 19.24 7.81 -19.81
CA THR A 290 20.51 8.46 -20.15
C THR A 290 20.32 9.54 -21.20
N ALA A 291 21.33 10.37 -21.42
CA ALA A 291 21.29 11.37 -22.50
C ALA A 291 21.13 10.75 -23.91
N ALA A 292 21.59 9.53 -24.12
CA ALA A 292 21.43 8.79 -25.37
C ALA A 292 19.96 8.37 -25.59
N ASP A 293 19.21 8.14 -24.55
CA ASP A 293 17.80 7.74 -24.63
C ASP A 293 16.88 8.88 -25.09
N ARG A 294 17.38 10.10 -25.20
CA ARG A 294 16.62 11.25 -25.74
C ARG A 294 16.15 11.00 -27.17
N GLN A 295 16.86 10.21 -27.94
CA GLN A 295 16.44 9.83 -29.29
C GLN A 295 15.26 8.86 -29.27
N ALA A 296 15.10 8.11 -28.19
CA ALA A 296 13.92 7.28 -27.96
C ALA A 296 12.70 8.09 -27.49
N ALA A 297 12.82 9.39 -27.28
CA ALA A 297 11.76 10.24 -26.76
C ALA A 297 10.47 10.19 -27.57
N ALA A 298 10.55 10.06 -28.89
CA ALA A 298 9.35 9.95 -29.74
C ALA A 298 8.55 8.67 -29.45
N SER A 299 9.22 7.54 -29.27
CA SER A 299 8.56 6.27 -28.88
C SER A 299 7.99 6.35 -27.48
N VAL A 300 8.70 6.98 -26.55
CA VAL A 300 8.21 7.18 -25.16
C VAL A 300 7.01 8.12 -25.17
N THR A 301 6.99 9.16 -26.00
CA THR A 301 5.82 10.06 -26.14
C THR A 301 4.60 9.29 -26.64
N ALA A 302 4.77 8.42 -27.64
CA ALA A 302 3.66 7.59 -28.12
C ALA A 302 3.12 6.64 -27.04
N ILE A 303 4.01 6.04 -26.24
CA ILE A 303 3.62 5.23 -25.08
C ILE A 303 2.91 6.11 -24.04
N TRP A 304 3.41 7.31 -23.78
CA TRP A 304 2.77 8.27 -22.87
C TRP A 304 1.34 8.56 -23.32
N ASP A 305 1.14 8.95 -24.56
CA ASP A 305 -0.17 9.25 -25.11
C ASP A 305 -1.14 8.07 -24.98
N GLN A 306 -0.64 6.86 -25.18
CA GLN A 306 -1.43 5.64 -25.03
C GLN A 306 -1.78 5.31 -23.57
N VAL A 307 -0.79 5.37 -22.67
CA VAL A 307 -0.95 4.97 -21.26
C VAL A 307 -1.74 6.01 -20.48
N MET A 308 -1.48 7.29 -20.75
CA MET A 308 -2.04 8.42 -20.01
C MET A 308 -3.33 8.97 -20.61
N THR A 309 -3.88 8.32 -21.65
CA THR A 309 -5.15 8.72 -22.28
C THR A 309 -6.24 8.87 -21.20
N GLY A 310 -6.87 10.04 -21.16
CA GLY A 310 -7.93 10.39 -20.21
C GLY A 310 -7.45 10.86 -18.84
N ASP A 311 -6.14 10.90 -18.59
CA ASP A 311 -5.59 11.47 -17.35
C ASP A 311 -5.24 12.96 -17.51
N GLY A 312 -6.11 13.83 -17.00
CA GLY A 312 -5.87 15.28 -17.01
C GLY A 312 -4.84 15.78 -16.00
N LYS A 313 -4.38 14.92 -15.06
CA LYS A 313 -3.44 15.32 -13.99
C LYS A 313 -1.98 15.16 -14.41
N CYS A 314 -1.72 14.22 -15.30
CA CYS A 314 -0.39 13.96 -15.84
C CYS A 314 -0.22 14.50 -17.26
N ALA A 315 -1.09 15.37 -17.72
CA ALA A 315 -0.92 16.00 -19.01
C ALA A 315 0.40 16.80 -19.03
N PRO A 316 1.25 16.65 -20.07
CA PRO A 316 2.42 17.48 -20.18
C PRO A 316 1.97 18.94 -20.29
N GLU A 317 2.66 19.84 -19.62
CA GLU A 317 2.51 21.27 -19.89
C GLU A 317 2.90 21.50 -21.35
N ARG A 318 1.93 21.93 -22.15
CA ARG A 318 2.09 22.24 -23.57
C ARG A 318 2.52 23.68 -23.75
#